data_82c2621903eda7a94620a0a7e3217e74
#
_entry.id   82c2621903eda7a94620a0a7e3217e74
#
_cell.length_a   1.000
_cell.length_b   1.000
_cell.length_c   1.000
_cell.angle_alpha   90.00
_cell.angle_beta   90.00
_cell.angle_gamma   90.00
#
_symmetry.space_group_name_H-M   'P 1'
#
loop_
_entity.id
_entity.type
_entity.pdbx_description
1 polymer ?
#
loop_
_entity_poly.entity_id
_entity_poly.type
_entity_poly.pdbx_seq_one_letter_code
_entity_poly.pdbx_strand_id
1 'polypeptide(L)'
;HTIGRRQRQMCIRDSPISPLFIPANKLDWIEKTFQKGTDSIIIDLEDSISENEKDQAREDLYSHLKKNSHVGELIIRVNPVDDKFGQEDIKLLSSTDLSVSAFMLPKIEDCSLIDNLPEINIIALLETPNAINNISLIAKDKKVKGLALGGADLSASLGSTMDWDSLLYARSKIVLESAINNLFSIDSPFMDIDNLDKLQEESKKAKALGFNGKAAIHPNQLDVIRSSFLPDEREINEAKEIIKAFKKSSTAVMAFNGRMIDQPIILSMEKRLRLVGIDPKNID
;
A
#
# COMPACT_ATOMS: atom_id res chain seq x y z
N HIS A 1 18.50 28.47 -17.36
CA HIS A 1 18.26 28.03 -15.98
C HIS A 1 18.07 26.53 -15.98
N THR A 2 19.19 25.83 -15.77
CA THR A 2 19.29 24.38 -15.63
C THR A 2 18.96 24.05 -14.19
N ILE A 3 17.73 23.71 -13.88
CA ILE A 3 17.38 23.06 -12.63
C ILE A 3 17.81 21.62 -12.78
N GLY A 4 18.88 21.26 -12.07
CA GLY A 4 19.49 19.95 -12.10
C GLY A 4 18.46 18.86 -11.85
N ARG A 5 18.53 17.80 -12.65
CA ARG A 5 17.97 16.48 -12.35
C ARG A 5 18.69 15.91 -11.12
N ARG A 6 18.41 16.47 -9.95
CA ARG A 6 18.73 15.82 -8.69
C ARG A 6 17.69 14.75 -8.46
N GLN A 7 18.14 13.49 -8.60
CA GLN A 7 17.68 12.34 -7.86
C GLN A 7 16.34 12.60 -7.11
N ARG A 8 15.22 12.36 -7.78
CA ARG A 8 14.04 11.92 -7.07
C ARG A 8 14.36 10.51 -6.59
N GLN A 9 15.08 10.39 -5.48
CA GLN A 9 14.82 9.28 -4.58
C GLN A 9 13.32 9.38 -4.31
N MET A 10 12.58 8.54 -4.96
CA MET A 10 11.14 8.44 -4.79
C MET A 10 10.93 7.81 -3.41
N CYS A 11 11.01 8.66 -2.38
CA CYS A 11 10.36 8.34 -1.14
C CYS A 11 8.91 8.10 -1.53
N ILE A 12 8.37 6.93 -1.22
CA ILE A 12 6.92 6.71 -1.16
C ILE A 12 6.45 7.74 -0.14
N ARG A 13 6.07 8.94 -0.62
CA ARG A 13 5.80 10.10 0.24
C ARG A 13 4.48 9.95 0.97
N ASP A 14 3.56 9.21 0.35
CA ASP A 14 2.25 8.94 0.90
C ASP A 14 1.96 7.45 0.63
N SER A 15 1.56 6.73 1.65
CA SER A 15 1.20 5.31 1.53
C SER A 15 0.09 5.13 0.51
N PRO A 16 0.15 4.12 -0.39
CA PRO A 16 -0.92 3.83 -1.32
C PRO A 16 -2.25 3.60 -0.57
N ILE A 17 -3.30 4.36 -0.94
CA ILE A 17 -4.61 4.26 -0.28
C ILE A 17 -5.48 3.22 -0.96
N SER A 18 -5.51 3.25 -2.30
CA SER A 18 -6.34 2.37 -3.11
C SER A 18 -5.59 1.84 -4.33
N PRO A 19 -4.48 1.10 -4.14
CA PRO A 19 -3.72 0.55 -5.25
C PRO A 19 -4.59 -0.46 -6.03
N LEU A 20 -4.73 -0.23 -7.35
CA LEU A 20 -5.54 -1.10 -8.22
C LEU A 20 -4.66 -2.11 -8.95
N PHE A 21 -5.00 -3.38 -8.83
CA PHE A 21 -4.39 -4.43 -9.64
C PHE A 21 -4.80 -4.32 -11.11
N ILE A 22 -3.82 -4.38 -12.01
CA ILE A 22 -3.99 -4.41 -13.45
C ILE A 22 -3.13 -5.54 -14.02
N PRO A 23 -3.70 -6.49 -14.78
CA PRO A 23 -2.92 -7.51 -15.46
C PRO A 23 -1.88 -6.90 -16.40
N ALA A 24 -0.66 -7.42 -16.42
CA ALA A 24 0.43 -6.90 -17.25
C ALA A 24 0.17 -7.02 -18.77
N ASN A 25 -0.82 -7.79 -19.19
CA ASN A 25 -1.29 -7.82 -20.59
C ASN A 25 -2.37 -6.78 -20.92
N LYS A 26 -2.66 -5.83 -19.98
CA LYS A 26 -3.66 -4.74 -20.13
C LYS A 26 -3.03 -3.36 -19.89
N LEU A 27 -1.86 -3.12 -20.46
CA LEU A 27 -1.08 -1.88 -20.24
C LEU A 27 -1.81 -0.62 -20.71
N ASP A 28 -2.74 -0.73 -21.66
CA ASP A 28 -3.60 0.38 -22.09
C ASP A 28 -4.59 0.86 -21.01
N TRP A 29 -4.74 0.11 -19.89
CA TRP A 29 -5.57 0.51 -18.78
C TRP A 29 -4.85 1.46 -17.81
N ILE A 30 -3.53 1.53 -17.82
CA ILE A 30 -2.72 2.32 -16.87
C ILE A 30 -3.19 3.78 -16.85
N GLU A 31 -3.14 4.46 -18.01
CA GLU A 31 -3.55 5.87 -18.11
C GLU A 31 -5.03 6.08 -17.75
N LYS A 32 -5.90 5.20 -18.22
CA LYS A 32 -7.34 5.24 -17.92
C LYS A 32 -7.61 5.11 -16.42
N THR A 33 -6.79 4.34 -15.73
CA THR A 33 -6.93 4.09 -14.28
C THR A 33 -6.47 5.30 -13.48
N PHE A 34 -5.35 5.92 -13.82
CA PHE A 34 -4.94 7.18 -13.18
C PHE A 34 -5.95 8.31 -13.38
N GLN A 35 -6.60 8.38 -14.58
CA GLN A 35 -7.68 9.35 -14.83
C GLN A 35 -8.90 9.14 -13.94
N LYS A 36 -9.11 7.94 -13.38
CA LYS A 36 -10.15 7.64 -12.38
C LYS A 36 -9.76 8.02 -10.95
N GLY A 37 -8.58 8.63 -10.76
CA GLY A 37 -8.17 9.21 -9.48
C GLY A 37 -7.51 8.24 -8.51
N THR A 38 -7.05 7.06 -8.95
CA THR A 38 -6.16 6.26 -8.11
C THR A 38 -4.80 6.94 -7.94
N ASP A 39 -4.18 6.76 -6.79
CA ASP A 39 -2.83 7.24 -6.49
C ASP A 39 -1.74 6.26 -6.95
N SER A 40 -2.10 4.98 -7.08
CA SER A 40 -1.16 3.92 -7.37
C SER A 40 -1.80 2.74 -8.12
N ILE A 41 -0.99 2.04 -8.90
CA ILE A 41 -1.38 0.86 -9.66
C ILE A 41 -0.41 -0.28 -9.33
N ILE A 42 -0.94 -1.49 -9.18
CA ILE A 42 -0.15 -2.72 -9.09
C ILE A 42 -0.27 -3.44 -10.43
N ILE A 43 0.81 -3.44 -11.22
CA ILE A 43 0.87 -4.20 -12.47
C ILE A 43 1.25 -5.63 -12.11
N ASP A 44 0.41 -6.57 -12.49
CA ASP A 44 0.51 -7.95 -12.06
C ASP A 44 1.08 -8.85 -13.16
N LEU A 45 2.24 -9.47 -12.87
CA LEU A 45 2.90 -10.48 -13.70
C LEU A 45 2.68 -11.90 -13.18
N GLU A 46 2.06 -12.05 -12.00
CA GLU A 46 1.91 -13.35 -11.34
C GLU A 46 0.61 -14.04 -11.74
N ASP A 47 -0.43 -13.96 -10.92
CA ASP A 47 -1.65 -14.77 -11.04
C ASP A 47 -2.54 -14.40 -12.22
N SER A 48 -2.48 -13.14 -12.66
CA SER A 48 -3.30 -12.67 -13.78
C SER A 48 -2.75 -13.01 -15.16
N ILE A 49 -1.55 -13.61 -15.23
CA ILE A 49 -0.85 -13.96 -16.47
C ILE A 49 -0.59 -15.45 -16.51
N SER A 50 -1.07 -16.10 -17.56
CA SER A 50 -0.83 -17.52 -17.77
C SER A 50 0.67 -17.81 -18.00
N GLU A 51 1.14 -18.98 -17.57
CA GLU A 51 2.56 -19.34 -17.56
C GLU A 51 3.24 -19.15 -18.93
N ASN A 52 2.55 -19.53 -19.99
CA ASN A 52 3.04 -19.40 -21.38
C ASN A 52 3.07 -17.95 -21.91
N GLU A 53 2.46 -17.00 -21.21
CA GLU A 53 2.43 -15.58 -21.58
C GLU A 53 3.35 -14.71 -20.71
N LYS A 54 3.92 -15.25 -19.62
CA LYS A 54 4.71 -14.47 -18.66
C LYS A 54 5.92 -13.76 -19.28
N ASP A 55 6.65 -14.44 -20.14
CA ASP A 55 7.81 -13.85 -20.82
C ASP A 55 7.40 -12.69 -21.74
N GLN A 56 6.34 -12.86 -22.53
CA GLN A 56 5.83 -11.81 -23.40
C GLN A 56 5.30 -10.62 -22.60
N ALA A 57 4.52 -10.88 -21.55
CA ALA A 57 3.97 -9.82 -20.68
C ALA A 57 5.08 -8.99 -20.01
N ARG A 58 6.18 -9.61 -19.57
CA ARG A 58 7.37 -8.94 -19.03
C ARG A 58 8.04 -8.03 -20.05
N GLU A 59 8.27 -8.52 -21.26
CA GLU A 59 8.92 -7.75 -22.34
C GLU A 59 8.03 -6.57 -22.79
N ASP A 60 6.73 -6.78 -22.89
CA ASP A 60 5.75 -5.75 -23.25
C ASP A 60 5.71 -4.66 -22.16
N LEU A 61 5.69 -5.06 -20.88
CA LEU A 61 5.75 -4.14 -19.76
C LEU A 61 7.05 -3.33 -19.77
N TYR A 62 8.21 -3.97 -19.95
CA TYR A 62 9.49 -3.28 -20.05
C TYR A 62 9.48 -2.26 -21.19
N SER A 63 9.01 -2.65 -22.37
CA SER A 63 8.92 -1.78 -23.54
C SER A 63 7.97 -0.61 -23.32
N HIS A 64 6.87 -0.82 -22.61
CA HIS A 64 5.91 0.21 -22.24
C HIS A 64 6.52 1.22 -21.27
N LEU A 65 7.18 0.76 -20.20
CA LEU A 65 7.81 1.61 -19.19
C LEU A 65 8.97 2.43 -19.76
N LYS A 66 9.69 1.93 -20.75
CA LYS A 66 10.74 2.68 -21.46
C LYS A 66 10.22 3.83 -22.30
N LYS A 67 9.03 3.71 -22.87
CA LYS A 67 8.45 4.67 -23.80
C LYS A 67 7.57 5.69 -23.13
N ASN A 68 6.99 5.36 -21.99
CA ASN A 68 5.97 6.16 -21.34
C ASN A 68 6.42 6.61 -19.94
N SER A 69 6.05 7.83 -19.57
CA SER A 69 6.14 8.33 -18.20
C SER A 69 4.72 8.41 -17.62
N HIS A 70 4.55 8.02 -16.37
CA HIS A 70 3.25 7.98 -15.70
C HIS A 70 3.19 8.99 -14.55
N VAL A 71 1.98 9.47 -14.21
CA VAL A 71 1.70 10.49 -13.17
C VAL A 71 1.36 9.77 -11.90
N GLY A 72 1.59 8.72 -11.51
CA GLY A 72 1.26 8.04 -10.26
C GLY A 72 2.31 7.00 -9.89
N GLU A 73 2.09 6.34 -8.80
CA GLU A 73 2.98 5.28 -8.35
C GLU A 73 2.70 3.98 -9.10
N LEU A 74 3.74 3.43 -9.71
CA LEU A 74 3.70 2.10 -10.32
C LEU A 74 4.39 1.10 -9.41
N ILE A 75 3.62 0.12 -8.95
CA ILE A 75 4.08 -1.05 -8.23
C ILE A 75 4.01 -2.22 -9.20
N ILE A 76 5.01 -3.08 -9.24
CA ILE A 76 4.99 -4.30 -10.05
C ILE A 76 4.92 -5.50 -9.12
N ARG A 77 3.83 -6.28 -9.19
CA ARG A 77 3.81 -7.60 -8.58
C ARG A 77 4.51 -8.57 -9.52
N VAL A 78 5.69 -9.00 -9.11
CA VAL A 78 6.50 -9.96 -9.84
C VAL A 78 6.10 -11.40 -9.52
N ASN A 79 6.59 -12.35 -10.29
CA ASN A 79 6.49 -13.76 -9.93
C ASN A 79 7.35 -14.07 -8.68
N PRO A 80 7.14 -15.22 -7.98
CA PRO A 80 7.97 -15.61 -6.85
C PRO A 80 9.46 -15.56 -7.19
N VAL A 81 10.25 -14.88 -6.36
CA VAL A 81 11.68 -14.58 -6.67
C VAL A 81 12.60 -15.80 -6.55
N ASP A 82 12.13 -16.89 -6.00
CA ASP A 82 12.80 -18.18 -5.96
C ASP A 82 12.58 -19.02 -7.22
N ASP A 83 11.66 -18.62 -8.10
CA ASP A 83 11.48 -19.25 -9.40
C ASP A 83 12.16 -18.48 -10.54
N LYS A 84 12.20 -19.11 -11.73
CA LYS A 84 12.82 -18.55 -12.93
C LYS A 84 12.15 -17.23 -13.38
N PHE A 85 10.82 -17.18 -13.35
CA PHE A 85 10.09 -16.01 -13.85
C PHE A 85 10.33 -14.80 -12.96
N GLY A 86 10.30 -14.96 -11.62
CA GLY A 86 10.56 -13.88 -10.69
C GLY A 86 11.99 -13.35 -10.77
N GLN A 87 12.97 -14.22 -10.98
CA GLN A 87 14.36 -13.81 -11.19
C GLN A 87 14.52 -12.99 -12.48
N GLU A 88 13.87 -13.39 -13.57
CA GLU A 88 13.89 -12.66 -14.83
C GLU A 88 13.09 -11.35 -14.75
N ASP A 89 11.97 -11.32 -14.02
CA ASP A 89 11.20 -10.10 -13.76
C ASP A 89 12.07 -9.05 -13.06
N ILE A 90 12.70 -9.41 -11.95
CA ILE A 90 13.59 -8.51 -11.21
C ILE A 90 14.77 -8.06 -12.08
N LYS A 91 15.42 -8.99 -12.77
CA LYS A 91 16.57 -8.69 -13.62
C LYS A 91 16.25 -7.65 -14.69
N LEU A 92 15.10 -7.74 -15.34
CA LEU A 92 14.73 -6.84 -16.43
C LEU A 92 14.14 -5.53 -15.92
N LEU A 93 13.26 -5.59 -14.91
CA LEU A 93 12.42 -4.46 -14.52
C LEU A 93 13.02 -3.60 -13.39
N SER A 94 14.09 -4.05 -12.71
CA SER A 94 14.75 -3.26 -11.66
C SER A 94 15.73 -2.20 -12.17
N SER A 95 15.77 -1.98 -13.47
CA SER A 95 16.63 -0.96 -14.08
C SER A 95 16.27 0.45 -13.59
N THR A 96 17.29 1.23 -13.18
CA THR A 96 17.12 2.58 -12.59
C THR A 96 16.55 3.63 -13.55
N ASP A 97 16.49 3.34 -14.83
CA ASP A 97 15.91 4.21 -15.85
C ASP A 97 14.39 3.98 -16.05
N LEU A 98 13.82 2.98 -15.36
CA LEU A 98 12.39 2.76 -15.29
C LEU A 98 11.78 3.49 -14.09
N SER A 99 10.61 4.10 -14.28
CA SER A 99 9.88 4.80 -13.21
C SER A 99 9.01 3.82 -12.40
N VAL A 100 9.63 2.82 -11.76
CA VAL A 100 8.97 1.87 -10.88
C VAL A 100 9.13 2.31 -9.43
N SER A 101 8.03 2.43 -8.70
CA SER A 101 8.02 2.89 -7.30
C SER A 101 8.44 1.81 -6.33
N ALA A 102 7.93 0.60 -6.53
CA ALA A 102 8.23 -0.56 -5.70
C ALA A 102 7.93 -1.87 -6.44
N PHE A 103 8.52 -2.95 -5.93
CA PHE A 103 8.20 -4.32 -6.34
C PHE A 103 7.41 -5.02 -5.24
N MET A 104 6.24 -5.55 -5.56
CA MET A 104 5.47 -6.40 -4.66
C MET A 104 5.92 -7.83 -4.85
N LEU A 105 6.49 -8.42 -3.80
CA LEU A 105 7.03 -9.76 -3.81
C LEU A 105 6.03 -10.73 -3.18
N PRO A 106 5.46 -11.65 -3.97
CA PRO A 106 4.59 -12.70 -3.47
C PRO A 106 5.39 -13.80 -2.76
N LYS A 107 4.74 -14.56 -1.91
CA LYS A 107 5.27 -15.78 -1.26
C LYS A 107 6.60 -15.59 -0.52
N ILE A 108 6.83 -14.38 0.01
CA ILE A 108 8.00 -14.08 0.83
C ILE A 108 7.83 -14.70 2.20
N GLU A 109 8.58 -15.75 2.48
CA GLU A 109 8.51 -16.48 3.75
C GLU A 109 9.67 -16.17 4.70
N ASP A 110 10.80 -15.71 4.18
CA ASP A 110 11.96 -15.29 4.98
C ASP A 110 12.84 -14.24 4.26
N CYS A 111 13.81 -13.68 4.99
CA CYS A 111 14.69 -12.63 4.48
C CYS A 111 15.69 -13.10 3.42
N SER A 112 16.03 -14.40 3.37
CA SER A 112 17.02 -14.91 2.42
C SER A 112 16.59 -14.70 0.97
N LEU A 113 15.28 -14.64 0.72
CA LEU A 113 14.73 -14.33 -0.59
C LEU A 113 14.95 -12.87 -1.00
N ILE A 114 15.18 -11.98 -0.02
CA ILE A 114 15.40 -10.54 -0.25
C ILE A 114 16.90 -10.21 -0.38
N ASP A 115 17.77 -10.93 0.35
CA ASP A 115 19.19 -10.60 0.51
C ASP A 115 19.93 -10.40 -0.83
N ASN A 116 19.65 -11.24 -1.80
CA ASN A 116 20.32 -11.23 -3.11
C ASN A 116 19.65 -10.31 -4.15
N LEU A 117 18.55 -9.64 -3.80
CA LEU A 117 17.91 -8.72 -4.72
C LEU A 117 18.67 -7.39 -4.80
N PRO A 118 18.61 -6.70 -5.95
CA PRO A 118 19.18 -5.36 -6.09
C PRO A 118 18.58 -4.36 -5.09
N GLU A 119 19.14 -3.15 -5.02
CA GLU A 119 18.64 -2.06 -4.19
C GLU A 119 17.33 -1.50 -4.80
N ILE A 120 16.22 -2.13 -4.43
CA ILE A 120 14.85 -1.80 -4.86
C ILE A 120 13.94 -1.59 -3.64
N ASN A 121 12.86 -0.83 -3.81
CA ASN A 121 11.81 -0.77 -2.78
C ASN A 121 10.91 -2.00 -2.88
N ILE A 122 10.66 -2.65 -1.76
CA ILE A 122 9.89 -3.90 -1.69
C ILE A 122 8.60 -3.68 -0.89
N ILE A 123 7.50 -4.20 -1.41
CA ILE A 123 6.27 -4.46 -0.66
C ILE A 123 6.19 -5.98 -0.48
N ALA A 124 6.33 -6.46 0.74
CA ALA A 124 6.21 -7.89 1.01
C ALA A 124 4.73 -8.29 1.06
N LEU A 125 4.31 -9.20 0.17
CA LEU A 125 2.96 -9.77 0.14
C LEU A 125 2.92 -10.99 1.07
N LEU A 126 2.23 -10.85 2.19
CA LEU A 126 2.15 -11.83 3.26
C LEU A 126 0.90 -12.70 3.07
N GLU A 127 1.10 -13.86 2.46
CA GLU A 127 0.01 -14.71 1.96
C GLU A 127 0.18 -16.20 2.31
N THR A 128 1.20 -16.51 3.14
CA THR A 128 1.40 -17.85 3.67
C THR A 128 1.48 -17.84 5.20
N PRO A 129 1.18 -18.95 5.88
CA PRO A 129 1.36 -19.06 7.33
C PRO A 129 2.81 -18.77 7.77
N ASN A 130 3.80 -19.21 6.99
CA ASN A 130 5.22 -18.96 7.28
C ASN A 130 5.55 -17.47 7.17
N ALA A 131 5.05 -16.77 6.16
CA ALA A 131 5.21 -15.32 6.03
C ALA A 131 4.65 -14.58 7.25
N ILE A 132 3.46 -14.94 7.71
CA ILE A 132 2.85 -14.34 8.91
C ILE A 132 3.66 -14.69 10.16
N ASN A 133 4.20 -15.90 10.27
CA ASN A 133 5.05 -16.28 11.40
C ASN A 133 6.36 -15.45 11.44
N ASN A 134 7.00 -15.28 10.29
CA ASN A 134 8.32 -14.65 10.12
C ASN A 134 8.26 -13.13 9.84
N ILE A 135 7.09 -12.52 9.88
CA ILE A 135 6.85 -11.11 9.51
C ILE A 135 7.83 -10.13 10.20
N SER A 136 8.16 -10.38 11.48
CA SER A 136 9.07 -9.51 12.25
C SER A 136 10.50 -9.51 11.70
N LEU A 137 10.92 -10.58 11.03
CA LEU A 137 12.21 -10.64 10.34
C LEU A 137 12.12 -9.93 8.99
N ILE A 138 11.09 -10.24 8.20
CA ILE A 138 10.84 -9.64 6.88
C ILE A 138 10.74 -8.11 6.99
N ALA A 139 9.97 -7.62 7.97
CA ALA A 139 9.71 -6.19 8.15
C ALA A 139 10.96 -5.37 8.54
N LYS A 140 12.03 -6.01 9.04
CA LYS A 140 13.29 -5.33 9.42
C LYS A 140 14.22 -5.08 8.25
N ASP A 141 14.02 -5.74 7.12
CA ASP A 141 14.88 -5.51 5.97
C ASP A 141 14.66 -4.08 5.43
N LYS A 142 15.76 -3.35 5.22
CA LYS A 142 15.74 -1.94 4.79
C LYS A 142 15.22 -1.73 3.36
N LYS A 143 15.18 -2.75 2.53
CA LYS A 143 14.54 -2.70 1.21
C LYS A 143 13.02 -2.75 1.34
N VAL A 144 12.48 -3.37 2.39
CA VAL A 144 11.03 -3.41 2.65
C VAL A 144 10.54 -2.03 3.06
N LYS A 145 9.55 -1.53 2.33
CA LYS A 145 8.89 -0.23 2.56
C LYS A 145 7.44 -0.40 2.97
N GLY A 146 6.85 -1.54 2.67
CA GLY A 146 5.46 -1.83 3.00
C GLY A 146 5.18 -3.32 3.14
N LEU A 147 4.10 -3.62 3.84
CA LEU A 147 3.55 -4.96 4.01
C LEU A 147 2.14 -4.99 3.42
N ALA A 148 1.82 -6.04 2.67
CA ALA A 148 0.49 -6.24 2.10
C ALA A 148 -0.06 -7.61 2.53
N LEU A 149 -1.37 -7.70 2.75
CA LEU A 149 -2.04 -8.96 3.04
C LEU A 149 -2.51 -9.62 1.74
N GLY A 150 -2.03 -10.83 1.45
CA GLY A 150 -2.56 -11.72 0.42
C GLY A 150 -3.64 -12.65 1.01
N GLY A 151 -4.85 -12.09 1.20
CA GLY A 151 -5.91 -12.76 1.96
C GLY A 151 -6.45 -14.03 1.33
N ALA A 152 -6.47 -14.11 -0.01
CA ALA A 152 -6.97 -15.28 -0.73
C ALA A 152 -6.06 -16.50 -0.50
N ASP A 153 -4.76 -16.36 -0.77
CA ASP A 153 -3.80 -17.45 -0.63
C ASP A 153 -3.59 -17.85 0.83
N LEU A 154 -3.58 -16.86 1.74
CA LEU A 154 -3.51 -17.16 3.16
C LEU A 154 -4.73 -17.95 3.64
N SER A 155 -5.94 -17.56 3.23
CA SER A 155 -7.17 -18.29 3.57
C SER A 155 -7.17 -19.72 3.02
N ALA A 156 -6.73 -19.89 1.78
CA ALA A 156 -6.58 -21.21 1.15
C ALA A 156 -5.58 -22.07 1.93
N SER A 157 -4.42 -21.51 2.29
CA SER A 157 -3.39 -22.23 3.06
C SER A 157 -3.86 -22.60 4.48
N LEU A 158 -4.71 -21.79 5.10
CA LEU A 158 -5.29 -22.06 6.42
C LEU A 158 -6.50 -22.97 6.36
N GLY A 159 -7.07 -23.24 5.19
CA GLY A 159 -8.34 -23.95 5.03
C GLY A 159 -9.51 -23.16 5.62
N SER A 160 -9.43 -21.83 5.65
CA SER A 160 -10.43 -20.94 6.22
C SER A 160 -11.16 -20.14 5.14
N THR A 161 -12.23 -19.44 5.55
CA THR A 161 -12.88 -18.44 4.71
C THR A 161 -12.03 -17.15 4.66
N MET A 162 -12.24 -16.32 3.63
CA MET A 162 -11.55 -15.04 3.48
C MET A 162 -12.29 -13.89 4.17
N ASP A 163 -13.15 -14.17 5.15
CA ASP A 163 -13.87 -13.13 5.87
C ASP A 163 -12.99 -12.39 6.89
N TRP A 164 -13.54 -11.33 7.47
CA TRP A 164 -12.82 -10.45 8.38
C TRP A 164 -12.23 -11.18 9.58
N ASP A 165 -13.05 -12.00 10.24
CA ASP A 165 -12.70 -12.61 11.52
C ASP A 165 -11.64 -13.71 11.36
N SER A 166 -11.72 -14.49 10.27
CA SER A 166 -10.75 -15.54 9.94
C SER A 166 -9.33 -15.01 9.76
N LEU A 167 -9.19 -13.79 9.24
CA LEU A 167 -7.91 -13.16 8.95
C LEU A 167 -7.52 -12.06 9.95
N LEU A 168 -8.30 -11.83 11.02
CA LEU A 168 -8.07 -10.74 11.97
C LEU A 168 -6.69 -10.81 12.64
N TYR A 169 -6.22 -12.01 12.97
CA TYR A 169 -4.89 -12.19 13.56
C TYR A 169 -3.79 -11.73 12.61
N ALA A 170 -3.84 -12.16 11.36
CA ALA A 170 -2.86 -11.78 10.34
C ALA A 170 -2.88 -10.26 10.10
N ARG A 171 -4.07 -9.67 9.94
CA ARG A 171 -4.26 -8.22 9.81
C ARG A 171 -3.65 -7.45 10.97
N SER A 172 -3.93 -7.87 12.21
CA SER A 172 -3.42 -7.24 13.42
C SER A 172 -1.90 -7.30 13.50
N LYS A 173 -1.32 -8.45 13.14
CA LYS A 173 0.12 -8.64 13.14
C LYS A 173 0.83 -7.79 12.07
N ILE A 174 0.25 -7.68 10.88
CA ILE A 174 0.76 -6.81 9.80
C ILE A 174 0.79 -5.35 10.25
N VAL A 175 -0.31 -4.85 10.82
CA VAL A 175 -0.39 -3.46 11.30
C VAL A 175 0.62 -3.19 12.40
N LEU A 176 0.75 -4.11 13.37
CA LEU A 176 1.71 -3.98 14.47
C LEU A 176 3.15 -3.93 13.97
N GLU A 177 3.55 -4.86 13.11
CA GLU A 177 4.92 -4.90 12.57
C GLU A 177 5.22 -3.73 11.62
N SER A 178 4.22 -3.28 10.87
CA SER A 178 4.36 -2.06 10.07
C SER A 178 4.63 -0.84 10.96
N ALA A 179 3.91 -0.71 12.08
CA ALA A 179 4.11 0.40 13.00
C ALA A 179 5.49 0.35 13.68
N ILE A 180 5.96 -0.83 14.11
CA ILE A 180 7.29 -1.03 14.73
C ILE A 180 8.41 -0.59 13.79
N ASN A 181 8.29 -0.90 12.49
CA ASN A 181 9.35 -0.69 11.50
C ASN A 181 9.13 0.56 10.63
N ASN A 182 8.12 1.39 10.92
CA ASN A 182 7.74 2.57 10.15
C ASN A 182 7.46 2.26 8.66
N LEU A 183 6.78 1.14 8.40
CA LEU A 183 6.33 0.71 7.09
C LEU A 183 4.88 1.13 6.87
N PHE A 184 4.45 1.23 5.61
CA PHE A 184 3.03 1.28 5.32
C PHE A 184 2.43 -0.13 5.21
N SER A 185 1.12 -0.23 5.36
CA SER A 185 0.38 -1.49 5.26
C SER A 185 -0.82 -1.37 4.34
N ILE A 186 -1.03 -2.39 3.50
CA ILE A 186 -2.14 -2.51 2.55
C ILE A 186 -2.95 -3.75 2.91
N ASP A 187 -4.25 -3.58 3.15
CA ASP A 187 -5.16 -4.73 3.35
C ASP A 187 -5.48 -5.40 2.01
N SER A 188 -5.88 -6.68 2.06
CA SER A 188 -6.21 -7.48 0.88
C SER A 188 -7.39 -6.90 0.10
N PRO A 189 -7.49 -7.19 -1.21
CA PRO A 189 -8.66 -6.84 -2.00
C PRO A 189 -9.96 -7.44 -1.43
N PHE A 190 -11.08 -6.78 -1.70
CA PHE A 190 -12.40 -7.33 -1.49
C PHE A 190 -12.89 -8.01 -2.77
N MET A 191 -13.19 -9.31 -2.71
CA MET A 191 -13.38 -10.13 -3.91
C MET A 191 -14.75 -9.97 -4.58
N ASP A 192 -15.79 -9.57 -3.82
CA ASP A 192 -17.12 -9.35 -4.38
C ASP A 192 -17.21 -7.92 -4.95
N ILE A 193 -17.02 -7.79 -6.26
CA ILE A 193 -16.95 -6.49 -6.95
C ILE A 193 -18.28 -5.74 -7.01
N ASP A 194 -19.40 -6.41 -6.76
CA ASP A 194 -20.74 -5.84 -6.82
C ASP A 194 -21.24 -5.37 -5.44
N ASN A 195 -20.65 -5.86 -4.36
CA ASN A 195 -21.08 -5.55 -3.00
C ASN A 195 -20.29 -4.40 -2.37
N LEU A 196 -20.56 -3.19 -2.85
CA LEU A 196 -19.84 -1.99 -2.41
C LEU A 196 -20.14 -1.60 -0.94
N ASP A 197 -21.30 -1.94 -0.41
CA ASP A 197 -21.64 -1.67 1.00
C ASP A 197 -20.76 -2.49 1.93
N LYS A 198 -20.59 -3.78 1.65
CA LYS A 198 -19.71 -4.64 2.44
C LYS A 198 -18.25 -4.27 2.27
N LEU A 199 -17.83 -3.86 1.06
CA LEU A 199 -16.50 -3.28 0.84
C LEU A 199 -16.28 -2.05 1.72
N GLN A 200 -17.25 -1.16 1.84
CA GLN A 200 -17.15 0.04 2.68
C GLN A 200 -17.02 -0.33 4.16
N GLU A 201 -17.82 -1.29 4.65
CA GLU A 201 -17.75 -1.78 6.02
C GLU A 201 -16.34 -2.34 6.32
N GLU A 202 -15.83 -3.22 5.46
CA GLU A 202 -14.52 -3.83 5.63
C GLU A 202 -13.38 -2.80 5.53
N SER A 203 -13.48 -1.84 4.61
CA SER A 203 -12.51 -0.75 4.47
C SER A 203 -12.44 0.12 5.74
N LYS A 204 -13.59 0.43 6.34
CA LYS A 204 -13.65 1.14 7.63
C LYS A 204 -13.02 0.35 8.77
N LYS A 205 -13.26 -0.97 8.82
CA LYS A 205 -12.62 -1.86 9.80
C LYS A 205 -11.10 -1.89 9.61
N ALA A 206 -10.61 -1.99 8.37
CA ALA A 206 -9.19 -1.98 8.06
C ALA A 206 -8.52 -0.66 8.47
N LYS A 207 -9.13 0.50 8.14
CA LYS A 207 -8.68 1.81 8.63
C LYS A 207 -8.65 1.87 10.16
N ALA A 208 -9.71 1.42 10.83
CA ALA A 208 -9.80 1.43 12.29
C ALA A 208 -8.76 0.54 12.95
N LEU A 209 -8.39 -0.58 12.33
CA LEU A 209 -7.31 -1.46 12.79
C LEU A 209 -5.93 -0.83 12.62
N GLY A 210 -5.74 0.09 11.65
CA GLY A 210 -4.50 0.83 11.43
C GLY A 210 -3.84 0.64 10.06
N PHE A 211 -4.49 -0.04 9.12
CA PHE A 211 -4.00 -0.08 7.74
C PHE A 211 -3.95 1.31 7.11
N ASN A 212 -3.00 1.51 6.20
CA ASN A 212 -2.86 2.75 5.44
C ASN A 212 -3.76 2.78 4.20
N GLY A 213 -4.07 1.61 3.64
CA GLY A 213 -4.88 1.47 2.45
C GLY A 213 -5.42 0.06 2.29
N LYS A 214 -6.17 -0.15 1.22
CA LYS A 214 -6.72 -1.45 0.82
C LYS A 214 -6.58 -1.59 -0.68
N ALA A 215 -6.10 -2.75 -1.14
CA ALA A 215 -5.98 -3.01 -2.57
C ALA A 215 -7.35 -3.15 -3.23
N ALA A 216 -7.44 -2.76 -4.50
CA ALA A 216 -8.61 -2.90 -5.34
C ALA A 216 -8.33 -3.85 -6.51
N ILE A 217 -9.35 -4.55 -6.98
CA ILE A 217 -9.31 -5.42 -8.17
C ILE A 217 -10.26 -4.95 -9.28
N HIS A 218 -11.07 -3.93 -8.99
CA HIS A 218 -11.97 -3.33 -9.97
C HIS A 218 -12.08 -1.81 -9.77
N PRO A 219 -12.16 -1.00 -10.84
CA PRO A 219 -12.21 0.45 -10.73
C PRO A 219 -13.39 1.01 -9.91
N ASN A 220 -14.54 0.32 -9.85
CA ASN A 220 -15.68 0.77 -9.05
C ASN A 220 -15.44 0.72 -7.53
N GLN A 221 -14.39 0.00 -7.09
CA GLN A 221 -14.01 -0.08 -5.67
C GLN A 221 -13.22 1.15 -5.20
N LEU A 222 -12.59 1.90 -6.12
CA LEU A 222 -11.64 2.96 -5.80
C LEU A 222 -12.25 4.06 -4.92
N ASP A 223 -13.41 4.60 -5.32
CA ASP A 223 -14.05 5.69 -4.58
C ASP A 223 -14.50 5.26 -3.19
N VAL A 224 -14.99 4.02 -3.04
CA VAL A 224 -15.42 3.45 -1.77
C VAL A 224 -14.23 3.28 -0.82
N ILE A 225 -13.12 2.74 -1.31
CA ILE A 225 -11.91 2.59 -0.50
C ILE A 225 -11.38 3.97 -0.10
N ARG A 226 -11.20 4.89 -1.06
CA ARG A 226 -10.66 6.23 -0.80
C ARG A 226 -11.51 7.00 0.21
N SER A 227 -12.83 7.03 0.04
CA SER A 227 -13.73 7.70 0.99
C SER A 227 -13.73 7.05 2.37
N SER A 228 -13.42 5.75 2.47
CA SER A 228 -13.29 5.06 3.75
C SER A 228 -11.98 5.40 4.47
N PHE A 229 -10.87 5.55 3.74
CA PHE A 229 -9.54 5.78 4.32
C PHE A 229 -9.21 7.26 4.51
N LEU A 230 -9.62 8.13 3.60
CA LEU A 230 -9.39 9.57 3.73
C LEU A 230 -10.32 10.18 4.80
N PRO A 231 -9.87 11.23 5.49
CA PRO A 231 -10.75 11.98 6.38
C PRO A 231 -11.73 12.82 5.58
N ASP A 232 -12.96 12.90 6.05
CA ASP A 232 -13.98 13.82 5.53
C ASP A 232 -13.75 15.26 6.01
N GLU A 233 -14.52 16.22 5.48
CA GLU A 233 -14.43 17.63 5.85
C GLU A 233 -14.66 17.86 7.35
N ARG A 234 -15.56 17.11 7.96
CA ARG A 234 -15.87 17.20 9.39
C ARG A 234 -14.68 16.74 10.22
N GLU A 235 -14.09 15.60 9.85
CA GLU A 235 -12.89 15.05 10.51
C GLU A 235 -11.68 15.99 10.35
N ILE A 236 -11.54 16.64 9.18
CA ILE A 236 -10.49 17.63 8.92
C ILE A 236 -10.68 18.86 9.80
N ASN A 237 -11.90 19.39 9.88
CA ASN A 237 -12.19 20.57 10.69
C ASN A 237 -12.03 20.29 12.18
N GLU A 238 -12.53 19.15 12.68
CA GLU A 238 -12.31 18.71 14.07
C GLU A 238 -10.81 18.63 14.40
N ALA A 239 -10.00 18.04 13.52
CA ALA A 239 -8.56 17.93 13.73
C ALA A 239 -7.90 19.31 13.81
N LYS A 240 -8.27 20.27 12.95
CA LYS A 240 -7.76 21.63 12.99
C LYS A 240 -8.13 22.34 14.29
N GLU A 241 -9.39 22.23 14.73
CA GLU A 241 -9.87 22.86 15.97
C GLU A 241 -9.16 22.31 17.20
N ILE A 242 -8.99 20.99 17.28
CA ILE A 242 -8.27 20.33 18.37
C ILE A 242 -6.81 20.80 18.43
N ILE A 243 -6.09 20.79 17.30
CA ILE A 243 -4.69 21.23 17.24
C ILE A 243 -4.57 22.71 17.63
N LYS A 244 -5.45 23.57 17.12
CA LYS A 244 -5.48 24.99 17.45
C LYS A 244 -5.73 25.23 18.95
N ALA A 245 -6.68 24.52 19.55
CA ALA A 245 -6.98 24.61 20.97
C ALA A 245 -5.80 24.13 21.83
N PHE A 246 -5.17 23.02 21.43
CA PHE A 246 -4.02 22.44 22.15
C PHE A 246 -2.80 23.37 22.11
N LYS A 247 -2.50 23.99 20.96
CA LYS A 247 -1.42 24.99 20.84
C LYS A 247 -1.60 26.21 21.76
N LYS A 248 -2.84 26.59 22.05
CA LYS A 248 -3.18 27.68 22.97
C LYS A 248 -3.19 27.25 24.43
N SER A 249 -3.23 25.98 24.71
CA SER A 249 -3.21 25.44 26.06
C SER A 249 -1.78 25.50 26.61
N SER A 250 -1.65 25.90 27.89
CA SER A 250 -0.37 25.85 28.64
C SER A 250 -0.15 24.49 29.32
N THR A 251 -1.06 23.54 29.16
CA THR A 251 -1.04 22.23 29.84
C THR A 251 -0.78 21.08 28.86
N ALA A 252 -0.16 20.01 29.35
CA ALA A 252 0.09 18.81 28.57
C ALA A 252 -1.18 17.99 28.25
N VAL A 253 -2.28 18.31 28.92
CA VAL A 253 -3.60 17.67 28.79
C VAL A 253 -4.68 18.73 28.87
N MET A 254 -5.68 18.67 28.00
CA MET A 254 -6.84 19.55 28.04
C MET A 254 -8.14 18.81 27.81
N ALA A 255 -9.28 19.40 28.21
CA ALA A 255 -10.59 18.93 27.82
C ALA A 255 -11.08 19.67 26.55
N PHE A 256 -11.56 18.94 25.56
CA PHE A 256 -12.17 19.49 24.35
C PHE A 256 -13.44 18.72 24.01
N ASN A 257 -14.59 19.41 24.01
CA ASN A 257 -15.91 18.81 23.75
C ASN A 257 -16.18 17.53 24.59
N GLY A 258 -15.82 17.56 25.89
CA GLY A 258 -16.03 16.43 26.80
C GLY A 258 -15.02 15.28 26.66
N ARG A 259 -14.01 15.41 25.80
CA ARG A 259 -12.94 14.41 25.62
C ARG A 259 -11.63 14.94 26.17
N MET A 260 -10.85 14.06 26.77
CA MET A 260 -9.47 14.37 27.17
C MET A 260 -8.58 14.32 25.93
N ILE A 261 -7.81 15.39 25.71
CA ILE A 261 -6.85 15.54 24.61
C ILE A 261 -5.45 15.63 25.20
N ASP A 262 -4.59 14.75 24.75
CA ASP A 262 -3.18 14.67 25.10
C ASP A 262 -2.29 14.56 23.85
N GLN A 263 -0.99 14.46 24.02
CA GLN A 263 -0.04 14.41 22.91
C GLN A 263 -0.30 13.27 21.91
N PRO A 264 -0.62 12.01 22.31
CA PRO A 264 -1.00 10.95 21.38
C PRO A 264 -2.18 11.31 20.46
N ILE A 265 -3.20 11.98 21.01
CA ILE A 265 -4.35 12.42 20.21
C ILE A 265 -3.93 13.50 19.22
N ILE A 266 -3.09 14.45 19.62
CA ILE A 266 -2.57 15.48 18.71
C ILE A 266 -1.80 14.84 17.55
N LEU A 267 -0.92 13.89 17.82
CA LEU A 267 -0.19 13.16 16.77
C LEU A 267 -1.13 12.45 15.78
N SER A 268 -2.23 11.88 16.28
CA SER A 268 -3.26 11.27 15.45
C SER A 268 -3.96 12.31 14.56
N MET A 269 -4.30 13.49 15.11
CA MET A 269 -4.92 14.58 14.33
C MET A 269 -3.96 15.14 13.29
N GLU A 270 -2.69 15.29 13.62
CA GLU A 270 -1.66 15.71 12.66
C GLU A 270 -1.49 14.70 11.51
N LYS A 271 -1.44 13.41 11.84
CA LYS A 271 -1.38 12.35 10.81
C LYS A 271 -2.59 12.42 9.88
N ARG A 272 -3.79 12.63 10.43
CA ARG A 272 -5.04 12.79 9.67
C ARG A 272 -4.96 13.95 8.67
N LEU A 273 -4.44 15.09 9.06
CA LEU A 273 -4.31 16.25 8.18
C LEU A 273 -3.26 16.05 7.08
N ARG A 274 -2.15 15.39 7.40
CA ARG A 274 -1.12 15.07 6.39
C ARG A 274 -1.65 14.18 5.28
N LEU A 275 -2.60 13.27 5.56
CA LEU A 275 -3.23 12.41 4.53
C LEU A 275 -3.95 13.21 3.42
N VAL A 276 -4.34 14.45 3.71
CA VAL A 276 -4.99 15.36 2.74
C VAL A 276 -4.10 16.55 2.36
N GLY A 277 -2.78 16.43 2.56
CA GLY A 277 -1.80 17.44 2.17
C GLY A 277 -1.79 18.71 3.02
N ILE A 278 -2.43 18.69 4.19
CA ILE A 278 -2.43 19.85 5.11
C ILE A 278 -1.27 19.71 6.10
N ASP A 279 -0.35 20.68 6.08
CA ASP A 279 0.73 20.74 7.08
C ASP A 279 0.17 21.24 8.43
N PRO A 280 0.20 20.41 9.50
CA PRO A 280 -0.28 20.81 10.83
C PRO A 280 0.48 22.00 11.46
N LYS A 281 1.68 22.28 10.99
CA LYS A 281 2.47 23.44 11.47
C LYS A 281 1.83 24.76 11.08
N ASN A 282 1.10 24.80 9.98
CA ASN A 282 0.46 25.99 9.43
C ASN A 282 -0.95 26.25 9.98
N ILE A 283 -1.35 25.54 11.04
CA ILE A 283 -2.63 25.74 11.71
C ILE A 283 -2.42 26.75 12.84
N ASP A 284 -3.00 27.92 12.70
CA ASP A 284 -2.96 29.02 13.67
C ASP A 284 -4.02 28.86 14.79
#